data_d268c03eab626f77b01cd6f865ae0329
#
_entry.id   d268c03eab626f77b01cd6f865ae0329
#
_cell.length_a   1.000
_cell.length_b   1.000
_cell.length_c   1.000
_cell.angle_alpha   90.00
_cell.angle_beta   90.00
_cell.angle_gamma   90.00
#
_symmetry.space_group_name_H-M   'P 1'
#
loop_
_entity.id
_entity.type
_entity.pdbx_description
1 polymer ?
#
loop_
_entity_poly.entity_id
_entity_poly.type
_entity_poly.pdbx_seq_one_letter_code
_entity_poly.pdbx_strand_id
1 'polypeptide(L)'
;MACEFEINSSYDGSEVFDKEEHLLEIDSLNYGCKHYRRRCKIRAPCCDEIFDCRHCHNETKNTLEIDPLHRHDLPRHEVKRVICSLCGTEQDIRENCINCGICMGKYFCKKCKFFDDDVSKKQYHCDGCGICRTGGKENFFHCNKCGCCYSNLIKDAHHCVERAMHHNCPVCFEFLFDTMKDITVLLCGHTIHLECVKEMELHYRYSCPVCSKSICDMSNVWRKLDEEVSSTPMPEMYNNKMVWILCNDCGATSEVHFHIVACKCLKCNSYNTRQIRGGPESSSCSPRIAEMVR
;
A
#
# COMPACT_ATOMS: atom_id res chain seq x y z
N MET A 1 38.32 52.44 52.49
CA MET A 1 38.47 51.03 52.08
C MET A 1 37.28 50.73 51.19
N ALA A 2 37.51 50.77 49.88
CA ALA A 2 36.53 50.48 48.84
C ALA A 2 36.52 48.96 48.57
N CYS A 3 35.35 48.36 48.56
CA CYS A 3 35.15 47.01 48.01
C CYS A 3 34.50 47.15 46.64
N GLU A 4 35.25 46.86 45.61
CA GLU A 4 34.79 46.67 44.23
C GLU A 4 34.02 45.39 44.11
N PHE A 5 32.79 45.47 43.58
CA PHE A 5 32.04 44.28 43.11
C PHE A 5 32.22 44.16 41.63
N GLU A 6 32.97 43.16 41.19
CA GLU A 6 33.00 42.71 39.79
C GLU A 6 31.71 41.96 39.47
N ILE A 7 30.96 42.47 38.48
CA ILE A 7 29.82 41.73 37.86
C ILE A 7 30.37 40.90 36.71
N ASN A 8 30.54 39.60 36.94
CA ASN A 8 30.77 38.65 35.86
C ASN A 8 29.44 38.35 35.18
N SER A 9 29.25 38.92 34.00
CA SER A 9 28.17 38.54 33.08
C SER A 9 28.71 37.50 32.13
N SER A 10 28.50 36.24 32.47
CA SER A 10 28.62 35.14 31.52
C SER A 10 27.26 34.92 30.88
N TYR A 11 27.07 35.49 29.70
CA TYR A 11 25.96 35.11 28.82
C TYR A 11 26.26 33.72 28.26
N ASP A 12 25.49 32.72 28.74
CA ASP A 12 25.49 31.38 28.18
C ASP A 12 24.71 31.36 26.86
N GLY A 13 25.46 31.26 25.75
CA GLY A 13 24.89 31.23 24.40
C GLY A 13 24.15 29.92 24.06
N SER A 14 24.15 28.93 24.96
CA SER A 14 23.51 27.63 24.74
C SER A 14 21.98 27.66 24.90
N GLU A 15 21.48 28.51 25.81
CA GLU A 15 20.02 28.63 26.03
C GLU A 15 19.25 29.35 24.89
N VAL A 16 19.95 30.14 24.06
CA VAL A 16 19.32 30.83 22.93
C VAL A 16 19.15 29.87 21.74
N PHE A 17 20.14 29.00 21.52
CA PHE A 17 20.07 27.98 20.45
C PHE A 17 18.97 26.94 20.72
N ASP A 18 18.84 26.46 21.95
CA ASP A 18 17.79 25.49 22.32
C ASP A 18 16.37 26.07 22.21
N LYS A 19 16.21 27.37 22.49
CA LYS A 19 14.90 28.07 22.37
C LYS A 19 14.50 28.28 20.92
N GLU A 20 15.43 28.57 20.02
CA GLU A 20 15.17 28.72 18.59
C GLU A 20 14.87 27.35 17.93
N GLU A 21 15.58 26.30 18.30
CA GLU A 21 15.26 24.93 17.83
C GLU A 21 13.89 24.45 18.33
N HIS A 22 13.56 24.71 19.61
CA HIS A 22 12.27 24.33 20.19
C HIS A 22 11.10 25.16 19.61
N LEU A 23 11.30 26.43 19.28
CA LEU A 23 10.31 27.26 18.58
C LEU A 23 10.11 26.80 17.13
N LEU A 24 11.17 26.39 16.43
CA LEU A 24 11.11 25.82 15.09
C LEU A 24 10.42 24.45 15.07
N GLU A 25 10.55 23.66 16.14
CA GLU A 25 9.83 22.38 16.28
C GLU A 25 8.33 22.58 16.53
N ILE A 26 7.94 23.55 17.35
CA ILE A 26 6.52 23.88 17.61
C ILE A 26 5.87 24.44 16.33
N ASP A 27 6.56 25.29 15.57
CA ASP A 27 6.07 25.81 14.30
C ASP A 27 5.95 24.74 13.21
N SER A 28 6.83 23.71 13.20
CA SER A 28 6.76 22.62 12.23
C SER A 28 5.51 21.76 12.38
N LEU A 29 4.95 21.65 13.59
CA LEU A 29 3.72 20.90 13.87
C LEU A 29 2.47 21.54 13.27
N ASN A 30 2.50 22.86 12.97
CA ASN A 30 1.35 23.61 12.47
C ASN A 30 1.30 23.71 10.94
N TYR A 31 2.35 23.28 10.22
CA TYR A 31 2.42 23.38 8.76
C TYR A 31 2.30 22.02 8.08
N GLY A 32 1.73 22.06 6.87
CA GLY A 32 1.52 20.88 6.03
C GLY A 32 0.09 20.35 6.10
N CYS A 33 -0.07 19.05 5.96
CA CYS A 33 -1.36 18.39 5.91
C CYS A 33 -1.31 17.02 6.62
N LYS A 34 -2.44 16.30 6.64
CA LYS A 34 -2.50 14.94 7.20
C LYS A 34 -1.50 13.94 6.57
N HIS A 35 -1.04 14.20 5.34
CA HIS A 35 -0.12 13.32 4.62
C HIS A 35 1.35 13.64 4.90
N TYR A 36 1.71 14.93 4.89
CA TYR A 36 3.10 15.38 5.04
C TYR A 36 3.19 16.65 5.88
N ARG A 37 4.20 16.70 6.74
CA ARG A 37 4.59 17.90 7.48
C ARG A 37 5.62 18.65 6.66
N ARG A 38 5.33 19.90 6.28
CA ARG A 38 6.25 20.71 5.50
C ARG A 38 5.82 22.17 5.47
N ARG A 39 6.76 23.07 5.24
CA ARG A 39 6.54 24.52 5.25
C ARG A 39 6.38 25.10 3.84
N CYS A 40 5.86 24.31 2.92
CA CYS A 40 5.52 24.77 1.58
C CYS A 40 4.28 24.09 1.02
N LYS A 41 3.64 24.77 0.08
CA LYS A 41 2.58 24.25 -0.80
C LYS A 41 3.13 24.10 -2.21
N ILE A 42 2.43 23.36 -3.06
CA ILE A 42 2.79 23.19 -4.46
C ILE A 42 1.76 23.86 -5.36
N ARG A 43 2.20 24.40 -6.49
CA ARG A 43 1.31 24.77 -7.60
C ARG A 43 1.20 23.56 -8.53
N ALA A 44 -0.01 23.05 -8.71
CA ALA A 44 -0.29 21.89 -9.54
C ALA A 44 -0.16 22.26 -11.03
N PRO A 45 0.71 21.59 -11.81
CA PRO A 45 0.91 21.95 -13.22
C PRO A 45 -0.29 21.57 -14.11
N CYS A 46 -1.17 20.70 -13.65
CA CYS A 46 -2.35 20.23 -14.38
C CYS A 46 -3.56 21.15 -14.30
N CYS A 47 -3.69 21.96 -13.22
CA CYS A 47 -4.86 22.82 -12.99
C CYS A 47 -4.50 24.22 -12.48
N ASP A 48 -3.21 24.52 -12.29
CA ASP A 48 -2.66 25.78 -11.77
C ASP A 48 -3.16 26.18 -10.36
N GLU A 49 -3.79 25.26 -9.63
CA GLU A 49 -4.25 25.47 -8.25
C GLU A 49 -3.15 25.13 -7.23
N ILE A 50 -3.30 25.66 -6.00
CA ILE A 50 -2.35 25.47 -4.90
C ILE A 50 -2.86 24.43 -3.94
N PHE A 51 -2.02 23.41 -3.64
CA PHE A 51 -2.32 22.33 -2.71
C PHE A 51 -1.19 22.14 -1.71
N ASP A 52 -1.53 21.65 -0.52
CA ASP A 52 -0.53 21.30 0.48
C ASP A 52 0.37 20.14 0.03
N CYS A 53 -0.17 19.17 -0.72
CA CYS A 53 0.61 18.07 -1.29
C CYS A 53 -0.12 17.40 -2.49
N ARG A 54 0.57 16.46 -3.15
CA ARG A 54 -0.02 15.68 -4.24
C ARG A 54 -1.25 14.86 -3.83
N HIS A 55 -1.26 14.32 -2.61
CA HIS A 55 -2.42 13.56 -2.12
C HIS A 55 -3.62 14.46 -1.86
N CYS A 56 -3.40 15.65 -1.28
CA CYS A 56 -4.48 16.64 -1.15
C CYS A 56 -5.06 17.04 -2.50
N HIS A 57 -4.21 17.21 -3.54
CA HIS A 57 -4.67 17.45 -4.90
C HIS A 57 -5.51 16.26 -5.41
N ASN A 58 -4.99 15.03 -5.33
CA ASN A 58 -5.66 13.85 -5.88
C ASN A 58 -6.97 13.56 -5.12
N GLU A 59 -7.02 13.75 -3.81
CA GLU A 59 -8.26 13.65 -3.02
C GLU A 59 -9.32 14.68 -3.46
N THR A 60 -8.89 15.84 -4.00
CA THR A 60 -9.81 16.87 -4.48
C THR A 60 -10.18 16.69 -5.96
N LYS A 61 -9.24 16.22 -6.81
CA LYS A 61 -9.39 16.22 -8.27
C LYS A 61 -9.62 14.84 -8.88
N ASN A 62 -9.43 13.75 -8.11
CA ASN A 62 -9.60 12.37 -8.58
C ASN A 62 -10.57 11.57 -7.70
N THR A 63 -11.73 12.15 -7.39
CA THR A 63 -12.82 11.47 -6.67
C THR A 63 -13.90 10.99 -7.63
N LEU A 64 -14.74 10.05 -7.17
CA LEU A 64 -15.87 9.55 -7.94
C LEU A 64 -16.97 10.62 -8.19
N GLU A 65 -16.98 11.69 -7.42
CA GLU A 65 -17.93 12.80 -7.53
C GLU A 65 -17.60 13.73 -8.72
N ILE A 66 -16.35 13.70 -9.19
CA ILE A 66 -15.92 14.53 -10.34
C ILE A 66 -16.21 13.78 -11.64
N ASP A 67 -16.64 14.52 -12.65
CA ASP A 67 -16.81 14.00 -14.01
C ASP A 67 -15.53 13.26 -14.47
N PRO A 68 -15.65 12.02 -14.97
CA PRO A 68 -14.51 11.24 -15.46
C PRO A 68 -13.58 11.96 -16.41
N LEU A 69 -14.11 12.90 -17.23
CA LEU A 69 -13.33 13.71 -18.18
C LEU A 69 -12.44 14.76 -17.49
N HIS A 70 -12.77 15.15 -16.26
CA HIS A 70 -12.03 16.15 -15.49
C HIS A 70 -11.17 15.53 -14.37
N ARG A 71 -11.29 14.22 -14.12
CA ARG A 71 -10.48 13.52 -13.13
C ARG A 71 -9.04 13.45 -13.59
N HIS A 72 -8.14 13.81 -12.69
CA HIS A 72 -6.71 13.70 -12.96
C HIS A 72 -5.90 13.62 -11.69
N ASP A 73 -4.74 12.98 -11.80
CA ASP A 73 -3.72 12.93 -10.76
C ASP A 73 -2.67 14.03 -11.00
N LEU A 74 -2.05 14.47 -9.91
CA LEU A 74 -0.95 15.42 -9.99
C LEU A 74 0.28 14.76 -10.63
N PRO A 75 0.79 15.26 -11.76
CA PRO A 75 2.04 14.81 -12.36
C PRO A 75 3.22 15.32 -11.52
N ARG A 76 3.59 14.57 -10.45
CA ARG A 76 4.54 15.02 -9.42
C ARG A 76 5.88 15.50 -9.95
N HIS A 77 6.38 14.88 -11.02
CA HIS A 77 7.70 15.22 -11.59
C HIS A 77 7.68 16.52 -12.40
N GLU A 78 6.48 16.98 -12.79
CA GLU A 78 6.27 18.21 -13.56
C GLU A 78 6.05 19.46 -12.68
N VAL A 79 5.90 19.29 -11.37
CA VAL A 79 5.80 20.41 -10.43
C VAL A 79 7.06 21.27 -10.56
N LYS A 80 6.87 22.57 -10.81
CA LYS A 80 7.95 23.55 -10.99
C LYS A 80 7.97 24.62 -9.90
N ARG A 81 6.82 24.89 -9.28
CA ARG A 81 6.64 26.02 -8.34
C ARG A 81 6.19 25.52 -6.99
N VAL A 82 6.74 26.14 -5.95
CA VAL A 82 6.34 25.97 -4.55
C VAL A 82 6.07 27.34 -3.91
N ILE A 83 5.17 27.33 -2.95
CA ILE A 83 4.78 28.53 -2.20
C ILE A 83 5.20 28.33 -0.74
N CYS A 84 6.01 29.24 -0.20
CA CYS A 84 6.40 29.23 1.20
C CYS A 84 5.18 29.45 2.09
N SER A 85 4.94 28.54 3.05
CA SER A 85 3.80 28.66 3.96
C SER A 85 3.97 29.78 5.00
N LEU A 86 5.22 30.26 5.25
CA LEU A 86 5.47 31.33 6.19
C LEU A 86 5.28 32.71 5.57
N CYS A 87 5.89 32.96 4.42
CA CYS A 87 5.92 34.34 3.84
C CYS A 87 5.12 34.45 2.53
N GLY A 88 4.46 33.40 2.07
CA GLY A 88 3.66 33.37 0.85
C GLY A 88 4.45 33.50 -0.46
N THR A 89 5.79 33.52 -0.42
CA THR A 89 6.61 33.69 -1.61
C THR A 89 6.50 32.44 -2.51
N GLU A 90 6.10 32.67 -3.75
CA GLU A 90 6.11 31.63 -4.78
C GLU A 90 7.47 31.63 -5.49
N GLN A 91 8.06 30.46 -5.64
CA GLN A 91 9.42 30.28 -6.19
C GLN A 91 9.59 28.95 -6.92
N ASP A 92 10.69 28.80 -7.64
CA ASP A 92 11.12 27.53 -8.17
C ASP A 92 11.46 26.56 -7.02
N ILE A 93 11.38 25.26 -7.30
CA ILE A 93 11.63 24.22 -6.29
C ILE A 93 13.06 24.29 -5.77
N ARG A 94 13.19 24.61 -4.49
CA ARG A 94 14.43 24.64 -3.72
C ARG A 94 14.16 24.17 -2.30
N GLU A 95 15.21 23.80 -1.59
CA GLU A 95 15.14 23.36 -0.20
C GLU A 95 14.70 24.50 0.74
N ASN A 96 15.24 25.70 0.51
CA ASN A 96 14.96 26.88 1.34
C ASN A 96 14.18 27.96 0.56
N CYS A 97 13.38 28.73 1.29
CA CYS A 97 12.71 29.90 0.76
C CYS A 97 13.72 31.00 0.39
N ILE A 98 13.58 31.56 -0.82
CA ILE A 98 14.46 32.64 -1.30
C ILE A 98 14.25 33.96 -0.58
N ASN A 99 13.09 34.18 0.02
CA ASN A 99 12.72 35.40 0.70
C ASN A 99 13.00 35.36 2.21
N CYS A 100 12.46 34.38 2.93
CA CYS A 100 12.60 34.29 4.38
C CYS A 100 13.64 33.30 4.87
N GLY A 101 14.29 32.53 3.96
CA GLY A 101 15.37 31.60 4.29
C GLY A 101 14.92 30.28 4.93
N ILE A 102 13.63 30.14 5.31
CA ILE A 102 13.16 28.92 6.00
C ILE A 102 13.37 27.67 5.17
N CYS A 103 13.81 26.59 5.80
CA CYS A 103 13.83 25.26 5.21
C CYS A 103 12.40 24.76 5.00
N MET A 104 12.04 24.39 3.78
CA MET A 104 10.69 23.96 3.40
C MET A 104 10.34 22.52 3.81
N GLY A 105 11.34 21.72 4.16
CA GLY A 105 11.21 20.36 4.66
C GLY A 105 12.57 19.78 5.01
N LYS A 106 12.72 19.18 6.20
CA LYS A 106 13.97 18.57 6.69
C LYS A 106 14.48 17.46 5.74
N TYR A 107 13.55 16.72 5.11
CA TYR A 107 13.84 15.86 3.97
C TYR A 107 13.41 16.55 2.69
N PHE A 108 14.32 16.65 1.73
CA PHE A 108 14.08 17.20 0.39
C PHE A 108 14.59 16.27 -0.70
N CYS A 109 13.73 15.92 -1.66
CA CYS A 109 14.11 15.18 -2.86
C CYS A 109 13.85 15.98 -4.13
N LYS A 110 14.92 16.48 -4.78
CA LYS A 110 14.82 17.26 -6.01
C LYS A 110 14.19 16.46 -7.17
N LYS A 111 14.42 15.14 -7.26
CA LYS A 111 13.86 14.27 -8.30
C LYS A 111 12.34 14.14 -8.15
N CYS A 112 11.85 13.87 -6.94
CA CYS A 112 10.43 13.70 -6.65
C CYS A 112 9.68 14.99 -6.35
N LYS A 113 10.37 16.14 -6.26
CA LYS A 113 9.79 17.43 -5.83
C LYS A 113 9.07 17.29 -4.48
N PHE A 114 9.70 16.54 -3.58
CA PHE A 114 9.10 16.09 -2.33
C PHE A 114 9.78 16.69 -1.11
N PHE A 115 8.99 17.14 -0.16
CA PHE A 115 9.41 17.73 1.11
C PHE A 115 8.66 17.04 2.25
N ASP A 116 9.35 16.77 3.36
CA ASP A 116 8.75 16.28 4.60
C ASP A 116 9.63 16.66 5.79
N ASP A 117 9.03 17.15 6.88
CA ASP A 117 9.73 17.46 8.13
C ASP A 117 9.88 16.25 9.02
N ASP A 118 9.05 15.23 8.81
CA ASP A 118 9.08 14.01 9.60
C ASP A 118 10.18 13.05 9.13
N VAL A 119 11.42 13.35 9.53
CA VAL A 119 12.61 12.53 9.22
C VAL A 119 12.64 11.20 9.96
N SER A 120 11.76 10.99 10.94
CA SER A 120 11.63 9.70 11.64
C SER A 120 11.20 8.58 10.70
N LYS A 121 10.52 8.92 9.61
CA LYS A 121 10.15 8.00 8.52
C LYS A 121 11.35 7.48 7.74
N LYS A 122 12.57 8.03 7.93
CA LYS A 122 13.81 7.65 7.23
C LYS A 122 13.60 7.56 5.71
N GLN A 123 13.11 8.66 5.11
CA GLN A 123 12.85 8.74 3.68
C GLN A 123 14.14 8.59 2.88
N TYR A 124 14.04 7.96 1.72
CA TYR A 124 15.11 7.86 0.74
C TYR A 124 14.54 7.79 -0.69
N HIS A 125 15.31 8.26 -1.67
CA HIS A 125 14.94 8.09 -3.08
C HIS A 125 15.44 6.72 -3.58
N CYS A 126 14.56 5.94 -4.19
CA CYS A 126 14.92 4.73 -4.90
C CYS A 126 14.93 5.01 -6.40
N ASP A 127 16.11 4.98 -7.05
CA ASP A 127 16.23 5.22 -8.49
C ASP A 127 15.51 4.15 -9.33
N GLY A 128 15.53 2.90 -8.90
CA GLY A 128 14.82 1.81 -9.58
C GLY A 128 13.29 1.96 -9.54
N CYS A 129 12.75 2.46 -8.42
CA CYS A 129 11.32 2.77 -8.30
C CYS A 129 10.96 4.13 -8.92
N GLY A 130 11.92 5.06 -9.07
CA GLY A 130 11.67 6.44 -9.48
C GLY A 130 10.94 7.30 -8.45
N ILE A 131 10.78 6.82 -7.21
CA ILE A 131 10.04 7.51 -6.14
C ILE A 131 10.78 7.47 -4.80
N CYS A 132 10.39 8.37 -3.88
CA CYS A 132 10.84 8.28 -2.48
C CYS A 132 10.08 7.18 -1.74
N ARG A 133 10.83 6.44 -0.91
CA ARG A 133 10.37 5.41 -0.01
C ARG A 133 10.68 5.79 1.43
N THR A 134 10.11 5.06 2.39
CA THR A 134 10.32 5.23 3.83
C THR A 134 10.98 3.98 4.43
N GLY A 135 11.47 4.08 5.67
CA GLY A 135 12.02 2.95 6.43
C GLY A 135 13.54 2.80 6.38
N GLY A 136 14.25 3.72 5.69
CA GLY A 136 15.72 3.72 5.56
C GLY A 136 16.22 2.84 4.41
N LYS A 137 17.10 3.41 3.60
CA LYS A 137 17.66 2.73 2.42
C LYS A 137 18.41 1.44 2.76
N GLU A 138 19.03 1.40 3.93
CA GLU A 138 19.79 0.28 4.48
C GLU A 138 18.91 -0.96 4.78
N ASN A 139 17.61 -0.77 4.98
CA ASN A 139 16.66 -1.84 5.33
C ASN A 139 15.95 -2.44 4.11
N PHE A 140 16.14 -1.86 2.93
CA PHE A 140 15.40 -2.24 1.73
C PHE A 140 16.34 -2.46 0.54
N PHE A 141 15.94 -3.37 -0.33
CA PHE A 141 16.55 -3.57 -1.65
C PHE A 141 15.50 -3.38 -2.75
N HIS A 142 15.95 -2.93 -3.93
CA HIS A 142 15.11 -2.87 -5.11
C HIS A 142 15.21 -4.17 -5.89
N CYS A 143 14.09 -4.84 -6.13
CA CYS A 143 14.03 -5.99 -7.02
C CYS A 143 13.65 -5.54 -8.43
N ASN A 144 14.59 -5.64 -9.39
CA ASN A 144 14.36 -5.22 -10.77
C ASN A 144 13.23 -6.03 -11.45
N LYS A 145 13.08 -7.32 -11.14
CA LYS A 145 12.01 -8.17 -11.70
C LYS A 145 10.64 -7.77 -11.19
N CYS A 146 10.52 -7.52 -9.88
CA CYS A 146 9.27 -7.07 -9.29
C CYS A 146 8.97 -5.59 -9.53
N GLY A 147 9.98 -4.78 -9.90
CA GLY A 147 9.85 -3.34 -10.11
C GLY A 147 9.58 -2.54 -8.83
N CYS A 148 9.93 -3.07 -7.66
CA CYS A 148 9.64 -2.42 -6.37
C CYS A 148 10.69 -2.75 -5.30
N CYS A 149 10.65 -2.00 -4.18
CA CYS A 149 11.49 -2.25 -3.02
C CYS A 149 10.82 -3.21 -2.04
N TYR A 150 11.62 -4.12 -1.49
CA TYR A 150 11.26 -5.03 -0.40
C TYR A 150 12.24 -4.91 0.77
N SER A 151 11.82 -5.32 1.95
CA SER A 151 12.69 -5.46 3.11
C SER A 151 13.83 -6.45 2.82
N ASN A 152 15.04 -6.14 3.30
CA ASN A 152 16.19 -7.04 3.22
C ASN A 152 15.94 -8.41 3.88
N LEU A 153 14.98 -8.50 4.80
CA LEU A 153 14.59 -9.75 5.46
C LEU A 153 14.10 -10.82 4.49
N ILE A 154 13.52 -10.43 3.34
CA ILE A 154 12.99 -11.37 2.35
C ILE A 154 13.83 -11.42 1.07
N LYS A 155 15.05 -10.84 1.08
CA LYS A 155 15.88 -10.67 -0.12
C LYS A 155 16.16 -12.00 -0.83
N ASP A 156 16.47 -13.03 -0.08
CA ASP A 156 16.85 -14.34 -0.61
C ASP A 156 15.67 -15.34 -0.68
N ALA A 157 14.52 -14.98 -0.13
CA ALA A 157 13.35 -15.86 -0.01
C ALA A 157 12.10 -15.35 -0.74
N HIS A 158 12.11 -14.11 -1.30
CA HIS A 158 10.91 -13.61 -1.95
C HIS A 158 10.66 -14.27 -3.33
N HIS A 159 9.41 -14.62 -3.56
CA HIS A 159 8.97 -15.09 -4.87
C HIS A 159 8.79 -13.91 -5.82
N CYS A 160 9.64 -13.82 -6.86
CA CYS A 160 9.56 -12.72 -7.81
C CYS A 160 8.31 -12.82 -8.68
N VAL A 161 7.45 -11.82 -8.60
CA VAL A 161 6.31 -11.60 -9.50
C VAL A 161 6.54 -10.31 -10.26
N GLU A 162 6.52 -10.37 -11.58
CA GLU A 162 6.75 -9.19 -12.42
C GLU A 162 5.74 -8.10 -12.08
N ARG A 163 6.25 -6.88 -11.80
CA ARG A 163 5.46 -5.69 -11.46
C ARG A 163 4.47 -5.93 -10.30
N ALA A 164 4.89 -6.69 -9.28
CA ALA A 164 4.05 -7.19 -8.18
C ALA A 164 3.19 -6.14 -7.47
N MET A 165 3.60 -4.86 -7.47
CA MET A 165 2.87 -3.76 -6.83
C MET A 165 2.23 -2.77 -7.84
N HIS A 166 2.35 -3.02 -9.16
CA HIS A 166 1.84 -2.11 -10.19
C HIS A 166 0.38 -2.43 -10.57
N HIS A 167 -0.45 -2.60 -9.56
CA HIS A 167 -1.88 -2.82 -9.71
C HIS A 167 -2.62 -2.24 -8.50
N ASN A 168 -3.94 -2.15 -8.59
CA ASN A 168 -4.78 -1.68 -7.51
C ASN A 168 -4.97 -2.78 -6.46
N CYS A 169 -5.08 -2.38 -5.20
CA CYS A 169 -5.50 -3.28 -4.13
C CYS A 169 -6.87 -3.89 -4.49
N PRO A 170 -7.03 -5.23 -4.46
CA PRO A 170 -8.28 -5.85 -4.87
C PRO A 170 -9.46 -5.63 -3.90
N VAL A 171 -9.24 -4.94 -2.78
CA VAL A 171 -10.26 -4.61 -1.78
C VAL A 171 -10.66 -3.14 -1.84
N CYS A 172 -9.71 -2.20 -1.71
CA CYS A 172 -10.01 -0.77 -1.66
C CYS A 172 -9.76 -0.03 -2.99
N PHE A 173 -9.23 -0.72 -4.00
CA PHE A 173 -8.94 -0.20 -5.35
C PHE A 173 -7.91 0.94 -5.41
N GLU A 174 -7.23 1.27 -4.30
CA GLU A 174 -6.10 2.19 -4.30
C GLU A 174 -4.87 1.54 -4.95
N PHE A 175 -4.12 2.33 -5.74
CA PHE A 175 -2.92 1.85 -6.44
C PHE A 175 -1.79 1.54 -5.44
N LEU A 176 -1.27 0.30 -5.47
CA LEU A 176 -0.34 -0.18 -4.46
C LEU A 176 1.06 0.41 -4.57
N PHE A 177 1.54 0.72 -5.77
CA PHE A 177 2.95 1.06 -5.98
C PHE A 177 3.41 2.31 -5.21
N ASP A 178 2.55 3.32 -5.10
CA ASP A 178 2.88 4.59 -4.45
C ASP A 178 1.93 4.96 -3.29
N THR A 179 1.21 3.97 -2.77
CA THR A 179 0.41 4.11 -1.55
C THR A 179 1.27 4.47 -0.34
N MET A 180 0.65 5.12 0.64
CA MET A 180 1.25 5.39 1.96
C MET A 180 0.94 4.28 3.00
N LYS A 181 0.06 3.34 2.64
CA LYS A 181 -0.34 2.22 3.53
C LYS A 181 0.65 1.06 3.42
N ASP A 182 0.73 0.29 4.50
CA ASP A 182 1.54 -0.92 4.51
C ASP A 182 0.98 -1.97 3.55
N ILE A 183 1.86 -2.60 2.78
CA ILE A 183 1.53 -3.66 1.84
C ILE A 183 2.05 -4.99 2.37
N THR A 184 1.25 -6.03 2.22
CA THR A 184 1.65 -7.42 2.47
C THR A 184 1.55 -8.27 1.22
N VAL A 185 2.35 -9.34 1.18
CA VAL A 185 2.31 -10.37 0.13
C VAL A 185 1.63 -11.59 0.72
N LEU A 186 0.54 -12.02 0.11
CA LEU A 186 -0.20 -13.21 0.51
C LEU A 186 0.59 -14.49 0.16
N LEU A 187 0.26 -15.62 0.76
CA LEU A 187 0.88 -16.93 0.47
C LEU A 187 0.82 -17.32 -1.02
N CYS A 188 -0.18 -16.86 -1.73
CA CYS A 188 -0.35 -17.06 -3.17
C CYS A 188 0.48 -16.10 -4.05
N GLY A 189 1.22 -15.15 -3.47
CA GLY A 189 2.04 -14.16 -4.16
C GLY A 189 1.33 -12.85 -4.54
N HIS A 190 0.02 -12.74 -4.38
CA HIS A 190 -0.70 -11.49 -4.61
C HIS A 190 -0.44 -10.48 -3.51
N THR A 191 -0.38 -9.20 -3.87
CA THR A 191 -0.13 -8.08 -2.96
C THR A 191 -1.42 -7.32 -2.65
N ILE A 192 -1.52 -6.85 -1.41
CA ILE A 192 -2.71 -6.20 -0.86
C ILE A 192 -2.26 -5.30 0.31
N HIS A 193 -3.03 -4.28 0.67
CA HIS A 193 -2.76 -3.53 1.90
C HIS A 193 -2.95 -4.41 3.15
N LEU A 194 -2.06 -4.26 4.11
CA LEU A 194 -2.15 -4.99 5.38
C LEU A 194 -3.46 -4.70 6.12
N GLU A 195 -3.93 -3.45 6.11
CA GLU A 195 -5.21 -3.06 6.69
C GLU A 195 -6.39 -3.75 5.99
N CYS A 196 -6.33 -3.87 4.66
CA CYS A 196 -7.37 -4.57 3.90
C CYS A 196 -7.43 -6.07 4.22
N VAL A 197 -6.27 -6.70 4.52
CA VAL A 197 -6.27 -8.11 5.00
C VAL A 197 -6.93 -8.22 6.36
N LYS A 198 -6.59 -7.33 7.30
CA LYS A 198 -7.23 -7.30 8.64
C LYS A 198 -8.74 -7.10 8.55
N GLU A 199 -9.19 -6.23 7.66
CA GLU A 199 -10.62 -6.01 7.42
C GLU A 199 -11.31 -7.26 6.84
N MET A 200 -10.65 -7.96 5.90
CA MET A 200 -11.15 -9.25 5.40
C MET A 200 -11.27 -10.28 6.53
N GLU A 201 -10.28 -10.38 7.41
CA GLU A 201 -10.28 -11.30 8.55
C GLU A 201 -11.40 -10.99 9.54
N LEU A 202 -11.67 -9.72 9.83
CA LEU A 202 -12.80 -9.27 10.66
C LEU A 202 -14.14 -9.73 10.09
N HIS A 203 -14.25 -9.83 8.76
CA HIS A 203 -15.43 -10.32 8.06
C HIS A 203 -15.36 -11.83 7.72
N TYR A 204 -14.47 -12.59 8.39
CA TYR A 204 -14.31 -14.04 8.19
C TYR A 204 -13.97 -14.44 6.75
N ARG A 205 -13.31 -13.57 5.99
CA ARG A 205 -12.88 -13.82 4.62
C ARG A 205 -11.40 -14.18 4.60
N TYR A 206 -11.12 -15.46 4.54
CA TYR A 206 -9.76 -16.02 4.57
C TYR A 206 -9.25 -16.50 3.21
N SER A 207 -9.82 -15.99 2.11
CA SER A 207 -9.40 -16.32 0.75
C SER A 207 -8.95 -15.08 -0.03
N CYS A 208 -7.90 -15.24 -0.84
CA CYS A 208 -7.39 -14.18 -1.70
C CYS A 208 -8.46 -13.70 -2.69
N PRO A 209 -8.78 -12.39 -2.75
CA PRO A 209 -9.80 -11.86 -3.66
C PRO A 209 -9.49 -12.08 -5.15
N VAL A 210 -8.21 -12.28 -5.49
CA VAL A 210 -7.75 -12.45 -6.89
C VAL A 210 -7.82 -13.90 -7.34
N CYS A 211 -7.33 -14.86 -6.53
CA CYS A 211 -7.19 -16.26 -6.94
C CYS A 211 -7.94 -17.26 -6.05
N SER A 212 -8.65 -16.78 -5.03
CA SER A 212 -9.44 -17.58 -4.07
C SER A 212 -8.65 -18.57 -3.23
N LYS A 213 -7.31 -18.59 -3.28
CA LYS A 213 -6.48 -19.43 -2.39
C LYS A 213 -6.57 -18.92 -0.96
N SER A 214 -6.45 -19.81 0.00
CA SER A 214 -6.37 -19.46 1.42
C SER A 214 -5.21 -18.51 1.70
N ILE A 215 -5.44 -17.47 2.53
CA ILE A 215 -4.45 -16.43 2.83
C ILE A 215 -3.63 -16.74 4.09
N CYS A 216 -4.09 -17.69 4.91
CA CYS A 216 -3.44 -18.14 6.13
C CYS A 216 -3.53 -19.67 6.26
N ASP A 217 -2.89 -20.22 7.30
CA ASP A 217 -3.04 -21.64 7.65
C ASP A 217 -4.45 -21.92 8.18
N MET A 218 -5.22 -22.67 7.42
CA MET A 218 -6.60 -23.06 7.70
C MET A 218 -6.72 -24.44 8.34
N SER A 219 -5.62 -25.11 8.69
CA SER A 219 -5.60 -26.49 9.18
C SER A 219 -6.53 -26.75 10.36
N ASN A 220 -6.58 -25.81 11.31
CA ASN A 220 -7.48 -25.89 12.46
C ASN A 220 -8.96 -25.76 12.07
N VAL A 221 -9.26 -24.94 11.07
CA VAL A 221 -10.63 -24.77 10.55
C VAL A 221 -11.05 -26.04 9.81
N TRP A 222 -10.13 -26.60 8.99
CA TRP A 222 -10.41 -27.86 8.26
C TRP A 222 -10.68 -29.03 9.19
N ARG A 223 -9.95 -29.13 10.33
CA ARG A 223 -10.20 -30.15 11.34
C ARG A 223 -11.58 -30.01 11.98
N LYS A 224 -12.02 -28.79 12.31
CA LYS A 224 -13.36 -28.56 12.83
C LYS A 224 -14.45 -28.92 11.82
N LEU A 225 -14.21 -28.61 10.54
CA LEU A 225 -15.10 -29.02 9.46
C LEU A 225 -15.14 -30.54 9.28
N ASP A 226 -14.02 -31.26 9.49
CA ASP A 226 -14.02 -32.74 9.50
C ASP A 226 -14.94 -33.29 10.59
N GLU A 227 -14.89 -32.70 11.80
CA GLU A 227 -15.76 -33.08 12.91
C GLU A 227 -17.23 -32.78 12.61
N GLU A 228 -17.52 -31.62 12.03
CA GLU A 228 -18.87 -31.20 11.65
C GLU A 228 -19.44 -32.08 10.52
N VAL A 229 -18.66 -32.37 9.47
CA VAL A 229 -19.04 -33.27 8.38
C VAL A 229 -19.34 -34.67 8.91
N SER A 230 -18.50 -35.22 9.80
CA SER A 230 -18.68 -36.57 10.36
C SER A 230 -19.90 -36.67 11.29
N SER A 231 -20.27 -35.59 11.98
CA SER A 231 -21.39 -35.56 12.92
C SER A 231 -22.73 -35.17 12.28
N THR A 232 -22.72 -34.62 11.07
CA THR A 232 -23.92 -34.17 10.39
C THR A 232 -24.48 -35.26 9.48
N PRO A 233 -25.68 -35.81 9.79
CA PRO A 233 -26.28 -36.85 8.95
C PRO A 233 -26.71 -36.27 7.59
N MET A 234 -26.45 -37.04 6.53
CA MET A 234 -26.90 -36.66 5.19
C MET A 234 -28.38 -37.02 4.98
N PRO A 235 -29.18 -36.13 4.36
CA PRO A 235 -30.53 -36.48 3.92
C PRO A 235 -30.48 -37.60 2.89
N GLU A 236 -31.42 -38.56 3.00
CA GLU A 236 -31.48 -39.78 2.16
C GLU A 236 -31.39 -39.48 0.64
N MET A 237 -32.00 -38.37 0.20
CA MET A 237 -31.99 -37.94 -1.19
C MET A 237 -30.59 -37.60 -1.75
N TYR A 238 -29.59 -37.40 -0.89
CA TYR A 238 -28.22 -37.05 -1.28
C TYR A 238 -27.18 -38.14 -0.94
N ASN A 239 -27.55 -39.24 -0.31
CA ASN A 239 -26.63 -40.30 0.16
C ASN A 239 -25.65 -40.81 -0.92
N ASN A 240 -26.10 -40.91 -2.18
CA ASN A 240 -25.29 -41.41 -3.29
C ASN A 240 -24.92 -40.33 -4.31
N LYS A 241 -25.11 -39.03 -3.95
CA LYS A 241 -24.83 -37.97 -4.88
C LYS A 241 -23.32 -37.72 -4.97
N MET A 242 -22.78 -37.85 -6.18
CA MET A 242 -21.41 -37.45 -6.51
C MET A 242 -21.37 -36.08 -7.12
N VAL A 243 -20.32 -35.30 -6.83
CA VAL A 243 -20.07 -33.98 -7.38
C VAL A 243 -18.62 -33.79 -7.74
N TRP A 244 -18.38 -33.08 -8.82
CA TRP A 244 -17.04 -32.62 -9.17
C TRP A 244 -16.72 -31.34 -8.45
N ILE A 245 -15.55 -31.30 -7.80
CA ILE A 245 -15.03 -30.14 -7.12
C ILE A 245 -13.69 -29.69 -7.70
N LEU A 246 -13.46 -28.38 -7.70
CA LEU A 246 -12.16 -27.77 -7.92
C LEU A 246 -11.67 -27.19 -6.58
N CYS A 247 -10.50 -27.61 -6.14
CA CYS A 247 -9.84 -27.04 -4.97
C CYS A 247 -9.14 -25.73 -5.34
N ASN A 248 -9.50 -24.63 -4.66
CA ASN A 248 -8.87 -23.33 -4.89
C ASN A 248 -7.40 -23.31 -4.39
N ASP A 249 -7.06 -24.09 -3.34
CA ASP A 249 -5.72 -24.07 -2.76
C ASP A 249 -4.69 -24.82 -3.60
N CYS A 250 -4.99 -26.04 -4.05
CA CYS A 250 -4.04 -26.86 -4.81
C CYS A 250 -4.35 -26.99 -6.30
N GLY A 251 -5.49 -26.45 -6.76
CA GLY A 251 -5.91 -26.52 -8.17
C GLY A 251 -6.38 -27.91 -8.65
N ALA A 252 -6.45 -28.91 -7.77
CA ALA A 252 -6.88 -30.24 -8.16
C ALA A 252 -8.40 -30.31 -8.36
N THR A 253 -8.83 -31.06 -9.38
CA THR A 253 -10.21 -31.48 -9.57
C THR A 253 -10.38 -32.90 -9.04
N SER A 254 -11.51 -33.20 -8.39
CA SER A 254 -11.84 -34.50 -7.84
C SER A 254 -13.33 -34.72 -7.88
N GLU A 255 -13.73 -35.99 -8.06
CA GLU A 255 -15.10 -36.42 -7.85
C GLU A 255 -15.23 -36.92 -6.41
N VAL A 256 -16.16 -36.36 -5.65
CA VAL A 256 -16.34 -36.62 -4.23
C VAL A 256 -17.83 -36.82 -3.92
N HIS A 257 -18.13 -37.54 -2.82
CA HIS A 257 -19.49 -37.56 -2.29
C HIS A 257 -19.91 -36.15 -1.89
N PHE A 258 -21.09 -35.73 -2.32
CA PHE A 258 -21.68 -34.48 -1.92
C PHE A 258 -21.98 -34.51 -0.42
N HIS A 259 -21.61 -33.44 0.29
CA HIS A 259 -21.99 -33.23 1.67
C HIS A 259 -22.59 -31.84 1.84
N ILE A 260 -23.66 -31.72 2.64
CA ILE A 260 -24.41 -30.47 2.82
C ILE A 260 -23.58 -29.37 3.51
N VAL A 261 -22.63 -29.76 4.38
CA VAL A 261 -21.74 -28.82 5.08
C VAL A 261 -20.65 -28.34 4.14
N ALA A 262 -19.80 -29.26 3.64
CA ALA A 262 -18.69 -28.93 2.78
C ALA A 262 -18.14 -30.18 2.05
N CYS A 263 -17.44 -29.97 0.95
CA CYS A 263 -16.76 -31.06 0.20
C CYS A 263 -15.25 -30.91 0.31
N LYS A 264 -14.55 -31.95 0.76
CA LYS A 264 -13.12 -31.97 1.02
C LYS A 264 -12.31 -32.32 -0.22
N CYS A 265 -11.22 -31.61 -0.47
CA CYS A 265 -10.25 -31.96 -1.51
C CYS A 265 -9.47 -33.23 -1.15
N LEU A 266 -9.47 -34.21 -2.02
CA LEU A 266 -8.78 -35.50 -1.81
C LEU A 266 -7.24 -35.35 -1.87
N LYS A 267 -6.71 -34.27 -2.47
CA LYS A 267 -5.27 -34.10 -2.66
C LYS A 267 -4.60 -33.37 -1.49
N CYS A 268 -5.18 -32.28 -1.01
CA CYS A 268 -4.57 -31.42 0.02
C CYS A 268 -5.41 -31.28 1.29
N ASN A 269 -6.53 -32.00 1.40
CA ASN A 269 -7.45 -31.99 2.54
C ASN A 269 -8.09 -30.65 2.87
N SER A 270 -8.00 -29.64 1.98
CA SER A 270 -8.64 -28.36 2.11
C SER A 270 -10.15 -28.44 1.85
N TYR A 271 -10.92 -27.64 2.57
CA TYR A 271 -12.33 -27.40 2.27
C TYR A 271 -12.58 -26.12 1.45
N ASN A 272 -11.51 -25.43 1.06
CA ASN A 272 -11.60 -24.30 0.13
C ASN A 272 -11.84 -24.83 -1.30
N THR A 273 -13.02 -25.38 -1.51
CA THR A 273 -13.42 -26.04 -2.76
C THR A 273 -14.69 -25.41 -3.32
N ARG A 274 -14.87 -25.53 -4.61
CA ARG A 274 -16.11 -25.16 -5.31
C ARG A 274 -16.58 -26.28 -6.20
N GLN A 275 -17.89 -26.48 -6.31
CA GLN A 275 -18.46 -27.41 -7.26
C GLN A 275 -18.29 -26.90 -8.68
N ILE A 276 -17.99 -27.82 -9.60
CA ILE A 276 -17.88 -27.54 -11.03
C ILE A 276 -18.85 -28.45 -11.80
N ARG A 277 -19.21 -28.02 -13.01
CA ARG A 277 -20.06 -28.81 -13.89
C ARG A 277 -19.19 -29.77 -14.70
N GLY A 278 -19.31 -31.07 -14.46
CA GLY A 278 -18.59 -32.13 -15.18
C GLY A 278 -17.14 -32.31 -14.77
N GLY A 279 -16.55 -33.48 -15.11
CA GLY A 279 -15.15 -33.81 -14.90
C GLY A 279 -14.21 -33.18 -15.93
N PRO A 280 -12.89 -33.46 -15.81
CA PRO A 280 -11.85 -32.88 -16.70
C PRO A 280 -12.07 -33.14 -18.20
N GLU A 281 -12.81 -34.18 -18.56
CA GLU A 281 -13.10 -34.51 -19.97
C GLU A 281 -14.27 -33.74 -20.59
N SER A 282 -15.06 -32.98 -19.80
CA SER A 282 -16.22 -32.21 -20.30
C SER A 282 -15.87 -30.85 -20.86
N SER A 283 -14.60 -30.43 -20.83
CA SER A 283 -14.14 -29.16 -21.40
C SER A 283 -13.64 -29.29 -22.83
N SER A 284 -14.35 -30.04 -23.69
CA SER A 284 -14.23 -29.85 -25.13
C SER A 284 -14.98 -28.57 -25.52
N CYS A 285 -14.39 -27.43 -25.27
CA CYS A 285 -14.75 -26.18 -25.94
C CYS A 285 -14.45 -26.39 -27.43
N SER A 286 -15.50 -26.64 -28.21
CA SER A 286 -15.44 -26.57 -29.66
C SER A 286 -14.82 -25.21 -30.07
N PRO A 287 -13.81 -25.19 -30.93
CA PRO A 287 -13.24 -23.96 -31.46
C PRO A 287 -14.17 -23.41 -32.56
N ARG A 288 -15.26 -22.77 -32.16
CA ARG A 288 -16.15 -22.06 -33.06
C ARG A 288 -16.42 -20.64 -32.57
N ILE A 289 -15.41 -19.79 -32.50
CA ILE A 289 -15.55 -18.32 -32.60
C ILE A 289 -14.15 -17.75 -32.91
N ALA A 290 -13.63 -18.05 -34.11
CA ALA A 290 -12.44 -17.39 -34.64
C ALA A 290 -12.62 -16.97 -36.12
N GLU A 291 -13.88 -16.92 -36.63
CA GLU A 291 -14.10 -16.61 -38.05
C GLU A 291 -15.14 -15.53 -38.28
N MET A 292 -15.36 -14.59 -37.37
CA MET A 292 -16.23 -13.43 -37.63
C MET A 292 -15.66 -12.12 -37.13
N VAL A 293 -14.40 -11.80 -37.48
CA VAL A 293 -13.93 -10.40 -37.63
C VAL A 293 -12.87 -10.39 -38.72
N ARG A 294 -13.30 -10.21 -39.93
CA ARG A 294 -12.54 -9.63 -41.03
C ARG A 294 -13.22 -8.36 -41.51
#